data_bc41e75a669173487db896bc65d29285
#
_entry.id   bc41e75a669173487db896bc65d29285
#
_cell.length_a   1.000
_cell.length_b   1.000
_cell.length_c   1.000
_cell.angle_alpha   90.00
_cell.angle_beta   90.00
_cell.angle_gamma   90.00
#
_symmetry.space_group_name_H-M   'P 1'
#
loop_
_entity.id
_entity.type
_entity.pdbx_description
1 polymer ?
#
loop_
_entity_poly.entity_id
_entity_poly.type
_entity_poly.pdbx_seq_one_letter_code
_entity_poly.pdbx_strand_id
1 'polypeptide(L)'
;MNKHLKRNILIITGVIAFHSAHAIEPMEVDSLIRLNSLVVSANRIEVNRNSVPLTISVINREKIESSSESALLPVLSEQVPGLFVTEKGITGFGVSTGAAGTINIRGVGSGNKVLVLFDGQPQWAGIFGHSLPDTYVASDVEKVEVIRGPGSLLYGSNAMGGVINIITRRQHQTGRRTQARIMYGSYNTQKYMASNGYNAGNFSSFISINHDRSDGHRPNSKFHITNGFANLGYRFNDIYKVTGDVSLAKYKFQNPGQITNPICDNKMDILRGTTSLGLENNYKRAQGAVRLFYNWGNHEINDGYYSGEKPKDYLFRSDDHNLGVLLYESFRLFPGNNFTVGIDYKNWGGHAWNDKNDGSQQEIIDKSVNETAGYIIMQQDFFEKFGINAGVRYEHNSAFGGEWVPQAGITVRPWEGTAWKASLSKGFRSPNIRELYMFMPKNPDLKPENMMNYELSLGQTLLEGRLNAELSLFYIDGKDMIRVAKIDGKPKNVNTGEFTNKGIEAEVNYQILDNLSFHTNYSFLHQSDPIAGAPKHKFYAGTTYSPGRFTFNLALQSIFGLYTDEACTKKEDYTVMNAKVSYHFGPTKEKGMNLFVKGENLTATRYTINDGFPMPKATVMGGIDIAF
;
A
#
# COMPACT_ATOMS: atom_id res chain seq x y z
N MET A 1 23.90 49.64 -3.17
CA MET A 1 23.03 49.27 -2.03
C MET A 1 21.59 49.47 -2.50
N ASN A 2 21.01 48.47 -3.09
CA ASN A 2 19.80 48.58 -3.89
C ASN A 2 18.50 48.38 -3.11
N LYS A 3 17.63 49.36 -3.26
CA LYS A 3 16.24 49.42 -2.81
C LYS A 3 15.34 48.53 -3.69
N HIS A 4 15.29 47.19 -3.50
CA HIS A 4 14.28 46.35 -4.14
C HIS A 4 14.00 45.06 -3.36
N LEU A 5 13.92 45.13 -2.02
CA LEU A 5 13.51 43.97 -1.21
C LEU A 5 12.46 44.35 -0.15
N LYS A 6 11.45 45.13 -0.55
CA LYS A 6 10.28 45.44 0.30
C LYS A 6 9.04 45.61 -0.56
N ARG A 7 8.52 44.49 -1.14
CA ARG A 7 7.19 44.52 -1.74
C ARG A 7 6.77 43.11 -2.16
N ASN A 8 6.43 42.22 -1.22
CA ASN A 8 5.62 41.02 -1.43
C ASN A 8 5.40 40.23 -0.13
N ILE A 9 5.26 40.91 0.99
CA ILE A 9 4.76 40.33 2.25
C ILE A 9 3.60 41.23 2.69
N LEU A 10 2.48 41.11 2.02
CA LEU A 10 1.19 41.66 2.48
C LEU A 10 0.08 41.08 1.59
N ILE A 11 -0.46 39.96 1.93
CA ILE A 11 -1.82 39.44 1.66
C ILE A 11 -1.88 38.03 2.25
N ILE A 12 -1.83 37.82 3.55
CA ILE A 12 -2.42 36.72 4.31
C ILE A 12 -2.57 37.21 5.76
N THR A 13 -3.38 38.23 5.94
CA THR A 13 -3.90 38.62 7.24
C THR A 13 -5.27 39.26 7.01
N GLY A 14 -6.28 38.44 7.05
CA GLY A 14 -7.65 38.90 6.95
C GLY A 14 -8.62 37.77 6.95
N VAL A 15 -9.23 37.56 8.08
CA VAL A 15 -10.46 36.87 8.46
C VAL A 15 -10.20 35.78 9.52
N ILE A 16 -9.97 36.22 10.75
CA ILE A 16 -10.37 35.47 11.94
C ILE A 16 -11.30 36.40 12.71
N ALA A 17 -12.59 36.34 12.41
CA ALA A 17 -13.63 36.93 13.26
C ALA A 17 -14.18 35.82 14.16
N PHE A 18 -13.91 35.94 15.45
CA PHE A 18 -14.47 35.08 16.49
C PHE A 18 -15.99 35.29 16.61
N HIS A 19 -16.75 34.20 16.42
CA HIS A 19 -18.08 34.11 17.00
C HIS A 19 -18.12 32.92 17.97
N SER A 20 -18.34 33.27 19.24
CA SER A 20 -18.61 32.29 20.32
C SER A 20 -19.90 31.54 20.05
N ALA A 21 -19.80 30.22 19.83
CA ALA A 21 -20.94 29.32 19.72
C ALA A 21 -20.91 28.30 20.86
N HIS A 22 -22.03 28.23 21.55
CA HIS A 22 -22.32 27.34 22.67
C HIS A 22 -22.11 25.87 22.32
N ALA A 23 -21.53 25.12 23.26
CA ALA A 23 -21.40 23.67 23.19
C ALA A 23 -22.79 23.00 23.15
N ILE A 24 -22.96 22.11 22.19
CA ILE A 24 -24.08 21.14 22.18
C ILE A 24 -23.43 19.77 22.35
N GLU A 25 -24.01 18.99 23.29
CA GLU A 25 -23.55 17.67 23.69
C GLU A 25 -23.27 16.71 22.51
N PRO A 26 -22.27 15.82 22.61
CA PRO A 26 -22.02 14.83 21.59
C PRO A 26 -23.21 13.86 21.52
N MET A 27 -23.79 13.73 20.34
CA MET A 27 -24.82 12.74 20.05
C MET A 27 -24.23 11.35 20.28
N GLU A 28 -24.70 10.63 21.29
CA GLU A 28 -24.41 9.20 21.47
C GLU A 28 -24.89 8.45 20.21
N VAL A 29 -23.95 7.99 19.41
CA VAL A 29 -24.24 7.10 18.31
C VAL A 29 -24.43 5.71 18.88
N ASP A 30 -25.63 5.20 18.79
CA ASP A 30 -26.09 3.91 19.26
C ASP A 30 -25.11 2.77 18.88
N SER A 31 -24.60 2.07 19.88
CA SER A 31 -23.52 1.08 19.75
C SER A 31 -23.89 -0.18 18.93
N LEU A 32 -25.18 -0.38 18.64
CA LEU A 32 -25.69 -1.52 17.87
C LEU A 32 -25.62 -1.32 16.34
N ILE A 33 -25.54 -0.07 15.86
CA ILE A 33 -25.42 0.22 14.42
C ILE A 33 -23.96 0.18 13.95
N ARG A 34 -22.98 0.14 14.87
CA ARG A 34 -21.54 0.23 14.56
C ARG A 34 -20.89 -1.02 13.94
N LEU A 35 -21.57 -2.17 13.93
CA LEU A 35 -20.99 -3.41 13.36
C LEU A 35 -20.96 -3.44 11.82
N ASN A 36 -21.69 -2.54 11.12
CA ASN A 36 -21.88 -2.63 9.68
C ASN A 36 -21.36 -1.45 8.84
N SER A 37 -20.87 -0.37 9.42
CA SER A 37 -20.29 0.75 8.67
C SER A 37 -18.76 0.69 8.73
N LEU A 38 -18.15 0.03 7.74
CA LEU A 38 -16.72 0.15 7.51
C LEU A 38 -16.40 1.61 7.18
N VAL A 39 -15.70 2.28 8.08
CA VAL A 39 -15.24 3.66 7.90
C VAL A 39 -13.93 3.64 7.12
N VAL A 40 -13.85 4.45 6.08
CA VAL A 40 -12.68 4.55 5.19
C VAL A 40 -12.26 6.01 5.01
N SER A 41 -10.97 6.23 4.78
CA SER A 41 -10.38 7.56 4.57
C SER A 41 -10.46 8.03 3.10
N ALA A 42 -11.54 7.68 2.41
CA ALA A 42 -11.68 7.83 0.96
C ALA A 42 -11.77 9.28 0.45
N ASN A 43 -12.06 10.24 1.32
CA ASN A 43 -12.12 11.69 1.00
C ASN A 43 -11.19 12.50 1.89
N ARG A 44 -10.07 11.96 2.30
CA ARG A 44 -9.14 12.49 3.34
C ARG A 44 -9.74 12.50 4.74
N ILE A 45 -11.03 12.27 4.89
CA ILE A 45 -11.76 12.18 6.15
C ILE A 45 -12.43 10.82 6.25
N GLU A 46 -12.77 10.44 7.47
CA GLU A 46 -13.51 9.20 7.72
C GLU A 46 -14.95 9.30 7.22
N VAL A 47 -15.32 8.42 6.32
CA VAL A 47 -16.66 8.32 5.74
C VAL A 47 -17.12 6.86 5.70
N ASN A 48 -18.43 6.64 5.66
CA ASN A 48 -18.97 5.29 5.47
C ASN A 48 -18.58 4.78 4.05
N ARG A 49 -18.02 3.58 3.97
CA ARG A 49 -17.64 2.92 2.71
C ARG A 49 -18.79 2.88 1.69
N ASN A 50 -20.03 2.68 2.17
CA ASN A 50 -21.21 2.61 1.32
C ASN A 50 -21.68 3.97 0.77
N SER A 51 -21.13 5.08 1.27
CA SER A 51 -21.41 6.43 0.77
C SER A 51 -20.42 6.90 -0.30
N VAL A 52 -19.36 6.14 -0.54
CA VAL A 52 -18.31 6.50 -1.51
C VAL A 52 -18.48 5.64 -2.77
N PRO A 53 -18.54 6.23 -3.97
CA PRO A 53 -18.70 5.50 -5.23
C PRO A 53 -17.37 4.89 -5.73
N LEU A 54 -16.56 4.37 -4.82
CA LEU A 54 -15.30 3.67 -5.08
C LEU A 54 -15.38 2.26 -4.49
N THR A 55 -14.72 1.32 -5.14
CA THR A 55 -14.56 -0.03 -4.59
C THR A 55 -13.35 -0.07 -3.68
N ILE A 56 -13.57 -0.29 -2.38
CA ILE A 56 -12.54 -0.28 -1.34
C ILE A 56 -12.61 -1.57 -0.54
N SER A 57 -11.51 -2.34 -0.53
CA SER A 57 -11.35 -3.46 0.41
C SER A 57 -10.73 -2.96 1.70
N VAL A 58 -11.23 -3.42 2.83
CA VAL A 58 -10.68 -3.10 4.16
C VAL A 58 -10.23 -4.38 4.83
N ILE A 59 -8.95 -4.45 5.15
CA ILE A 59 -8.34 -5.57 5.87
C ILE A 59 -8.04 -5.08 7.29
N ASN A 60 -8.77 -5.60 8.26
CA ASN A 60 -8.62 -5.24 9.65
C ASN A 60 -7.44 -5.97 10.30
N ARG A 61 -7.05 -5.49 11.47
CA ARG A 61 -5.94 -6.03 12.27
C ARG A 61 -6.10 -7.52 12.56
N GLU A 62 -7.31 -7.98 12.87
CA GLU A 62 -7.56 -9.39 13.20
C GLU A 62 -7.18 -10.33 12.05
N LYS A 63 -7.54 -9.97 10.81
CA LYS A 63 -7.13 -10.72 9.61
C LYS A 63 -5.61 -10.68 9.40
N ILE A 64 -4.96 -9.54 9.65
CA ILE A 64 -3.50 -9.40 9.52
C ILE A 64 -2.78 -10.25 10.56
N GLU A 65 -3.18 -10.19 11.83
CA GLU A 65 -2.58 -10.96 12.92
C GLU A 65 -2.81 -12.48 12.76
N SER A 66 -3.96 -12.89 12.20
CA SER A 66 -4.27 -14.30 11.98
C SER A 66 -3.32 -14.97 10.97
N SER A 67 -2.79 -14.23 10.01
CA SER A 67 -1.84 -14.73 9.00
C SER A 67 -0.48 -15.09 9.61
N SER A 68 -0.07 -14.42 10.71
CA SER A 68 1.28 -14.50 11.31
C SER A 68 2.40 -14.13 10.33
N GLU A 69 2.07 -13.38 9.27
CA GLU A 69 3.07 -12.80 8.38
C GLU A 69 3.74 -11.58 9.01
N SER A 70 5.03 -11.38 8.71
CA SER A 70 5.74 -10.16 9.07
C SER A 70 5.61 -9.10 7.98
N ALA A 71 5.64 -9.53 6.71
CA ALA A 71 5.40 -8.66 5.57
C ALA A 71 3.90 -8.53 5.28
N LEU A 72 3.46 -7.32 4.96
CA LEU A 72 2.05 -7.03 4.75
C LEU A 72 1.54 -7.47 3.37
N LEU A 73 2.36 -7.31 2.32
CA LEU A 73 1.91 -7.51 0.94
C LEU A 73 1.39 -8.92 0.61
N PRO A 74 1.97 -10.03 1.11
CA PRO A 74 1.40 -11.37 0.92
C PRO A 74 -0.02 -11.48 1.46
N VAL A 75 -0.29 -10.90 2.64
CA VAL A 75 -1.64 -10.87 3.23
C VAL A 75 -2.62 -10.14 2.34
N LEU A 76 -2.23 -9.00 1.77
CA LEU A 76 -3.07 -8.24 0.84
C LEU A 76 -3.32 -9.00 -0.47
N SER A 77 -2.28 -9.68 -0.97
CA SER A 77 -2.39 -10.51 -2.19
C SER A 77 -3.41 -11.63 -2.03
N GLU A 78 -3.57 -12.21 -0.85
CA GLU A 78 -4.61 -13.20 -0.53
C GLU A 78 -5.98 -12.55 -0.38
N GLN A 79 -6.08 -11.52 0.46
CA GLN A 79 -7.35 -10.98 0.98
C GLN A 79 -8.10 -10.05 0.01
N VAL A 80 -7.42 -9.40 -0.95
CA VAL A 80 -7.99 -8.37 -1.81
C VAL A 80 -8.24 -8.92 -3.22
N PRO A 81 -9.48 -8.97 -3.73
CA PRO A 81 -9.74 -9.39 -5.11
C PRO A 81 -9.04 -8.43 -6.10
N GLY A 82 -8.54 -8.97 -7.22
CA GLY A 82 -7.86 -8.19 -8.26
C GLY A 82 -6.47 -7.66 -7.91
N LEU A 83 -6.03 -7.79 -6.65
CA LEU A 83 -4.67 -7.45 -6.23
C LEU A 83 -3.77 -8.69 -6.28
N PHE A 84 -2.61 -8.56 -6.88
CA PHE A 84 -1.56 -9.59 -6.91
C PHE A 84 -0.19 -8.96 -6.69
N VAL A 85 0.65 -9.62 -5.90
CA VAL A 85 2.02 -9.19 -5.60
C VAL A 85 2.98 -10.27 -6.07
N THR A 86 4.03 -9.86 -6.77
CA THR A 86 5.08 -10.80 -7.19
C THR A 86 6.01 -11.13 -6.04
N GLU A 87 6.36 -12.40 -5.89
CA GLU A 87 7.21 -12.93 -4.82
C GLU A 87 8.28 -13.88 -5.40
N LYS A 88 9.32 -14.14 -4.61
CA LYS A 88 10.40 -15.09 -4.94
C LYS A 88 10.64 -16.14 -3.86
N GLY A 89 9.65 -16.36 -3.00
CA GLY A 89 9.72 -17.30 -1.89
C GLY A 89 10.35 -16.69 -0.63
N ILE A 90 11.01 -17.52 0.16
CA ILE A 90 11.56 -17.11 1.46
C ILE A 90 12.87 -16.32 1.23
N THR A 91 12.70 -15.06 0.93
CA THR A 91 13.76 -14.06 0.75
C THR A 91 13.10 -12.67 0.81
N GLY A 92 13.87 -11.60 0.94
CA GLY A 92 13.35 -10.26 0.79
C GLY A 92 12.89 -9.98 -0.65
N PHE A 93 12.11 -8.92 -0.85
CA PHE A 93 11.62 -8.54 -2.19
C PHE A 93 12.73 -7.98 -3.07
N GLY A 94 13.65 -7.22 -2.50
CA GLY A 94 14.79 -6.65 -3.20
C GLY A 94 14.48 -5.39 -4.00
N VAL A 95 15.53 -4.76 -4.50
CA VAL A 95 15.42 -3.47 -5.24
C VAL A 95 16.24 -3.44 -6.53
N SER A 96 17.05 -4.46 -6.83
CA SER A 96 17.89 -4.52 -8.05
C SER A 96 17.27 -5.40 -9.14
N THR A 97 18.06 -5.69 -10.18
CA THR A 97 17.65 -6.56 -11.29
C THR A 97 17.02 -7.85 -10.77
N GLY A 98 15.81 -8.11 -11.25
CA GLY A 98 15.03 -9.25 -10.80
C GLY A 98 14.42 -9.09 -9.41
N ALA A 99 14.23 -7.89 -8.87
CA ALA A 99 13.45 -7.64 -7.66
C ALA A 99 12.01 -8.21 -7.78
N ALA A 100 11.41 -8.51 -6.65
CA ALA A 100 10.00 -8.87 -6.52
C ALA A 100 9.22 -7.72 -5.87
N GLY A 101 7.95 -7.95 -5.51
CA GLY A 101 7.13 -6.94 -4.85
C GLY A 101 6.44 -5.96 -5.79
N THR A 102 6.37 -6.29 -7.09
CA THR A 102 5.49 -5.55 -8.00
C THR A 102 4.05 -5.77 -7.59
N ILE A 103 3.35 -4.67 -7.34
CA ILE A 103 1.95 -4.67 -6.93
C ILE A 103 1.09 -4.41 -8.15
N ASN A 104 0.19 -5.33 -8.48
CA ASN A 104 -0.78 -5.20 -9.56
C ASN A 104 -2.20 -5.15 -8.99
N ILE A 105 -2.99 -4.18 -9.43
CA ILE A 105 -4.44 -4.14 -9.21
C ILE A 105 -5.11 -4.08 -10.58
N ARG A 106 -5.99 -5.06 -10.88
CA ARG A 106 -6.72 -5.13 -12.17
C ARG A 106 -5.81 -5.09 -13.40
N GLY A 107 -4.57 -5.66 -13.28
CA GLY A 107 -3.58 -5.64 -14.35
C GLY A 107 -2.90 -4.30 -14.58
N VAL A 108 -2.98 -3.38 -13.62
CA VAL A 108 -2.28 -2.10 -13.64
C VAL A 108 -1.29 -2.07 -12.47
N GLY A 109 0.00 -2.19 -12.74
CA GLY A 109 0.98 -2.29 -11.64
C GLY A 109 2.43 -2.11 -12.05
N SER A 110 2.84 -2.58 -13.21
CA SER A 110 4.21 -2.42 -13.68
C SER A 110 4.62 -0.95 -13.73
N GLY A 111 5.82 -0.62 -13.23
CA GLY A 111 6.35 0.74 -13.23
C GLY A 111 5.79 1.65 -12.13
N ASN A 112 5.38 1.11 -10.97
CA ASN A 112 4.86 1.85 -9.82
C ASN A 112 3.56 2.62 -10.12
N LYS A 113 2.54 1.89 -10.51
CA LYS A 113 1.20 2.43 -10.81
C LYS A 113 0.20 2.25 -9.66
N VAL A 114 0.61 1.57 -8.59
CA VAL A 114 -0.14 1.41 -7.34
C VAL A 114 0.62 2.12 -6.22
N LEU A 115 -0.03 3.11 -5.63
CA LEU A 115 0.57 3.94 -4.59
C LEU A 115 0.34 3.31 -3.21
N VAL A 116 1.42 3.14 -2.46
CA VAL A 116 1.35 2.76 -1.04
C VAL A 116 1.50 4.00 -0.18
N LEU A 117 0.65 4.10 0.86
CA LEU A 117 0.61 5.21 1.81
C LEU A 117 0.75 4.68 3.24
N PHE A 118 1.39 5.46 4.12
CA PHE A 118 1.27 5.36 5.57
C PHE A 118 0.44 6.54 6.07
N ASP A 119 -0.73 6.27 6.67
CA ASP A 119 -1.66 7.30 7.16
C ASP A 119 -1.94 8.42 6.13
N GLY A 120 -2.06 8.04 4.84
CA GLY A 120 -2.29 8.95 3.73
C GLY A 120 -1.03 9.64 3.17
N GLN A 121 0.18 9.27 3.60
CA GLN A 121 1.47 9.82 3.14
C GLN A 121 2.15 8.86 2.16
N PRO A 122 2.62 9.33 0.98
CA PRO A 122 3.23 8.47 -0.03
C PRO A 122 4.50 7.76 0.44
N GLN A 123 4.63 6.47 0.11
CA GLN A 123 5.77 5.60 0.45
C GLN A 123 6.39 5.01 -0.83
N TRP A 124 7.43 5.64 -1.37
CA TRP A 124 8.13 5.18 -2.57
C TRP A 124 9.55 5.76 -2.69
N ALA A 125 10.41 5.11 -3.47
CA ALA A 125 11.80 5.51 -3.67
C ALA A 125 11.92 6.68 -4.66
N GLY A 126 12.53 7.79 -4.24
CA GLY A 126 12.54 9.05 -4.98
C GLY A 126 13.18 9.00 -6.37
N ILE A 127 14.26 8.23 -6.58
CA ILE A 127 14.91 8.11 -7.89
C ILE A 127 14.17 7.10 -8.78
N PHE A 128 13.86 5.93 -8.23
CA PHE A 128 13.39 4.78 -8.99
C PHE A 128 11.87 4.71 -9.12
N GLY A 129 11.14 5.45 -8.28
CA GLY A 129 9.68 5.51 -8.29
C GLY A 129 8.97 4.23 -7.85
N HIS A 130 9.66 3.19 -7.39
CA HIS A 130 9.02 1.93 -7.00
C HIS A 130 8.57 1.92 -5.53
N SER A 131 7.59 1.07 -5.22
CA SER A 131 7.18 0.75 -3.85
C SER A 131 8.33 0.13 -3.05
N LEU A 132 8.20 0.11 -1.73
CA LEU A 132 9.21 -0.34 -0.77
C LEU A 132 8.70 -1.54 0.05
N PRO A 133 8.41 -2.69 -0.58
CA PRO A 133 7.67 -3.79 0.03
C PRO A 133 8.29 -4.34 1.31
N ASP A 134 9.61 -4.31 1.44
CA ASP A 134 10.33 -4.76 2.63
C ASP A 134 10.12 -3.85 3.86
N THR A 135 9.58 -2.63 3.68
CA THR A 135 9.29 -1.70 4.78
C THR A 135 7.85 -1.81 5.31
N TYR A 136 6.97 -2.59 4.66
CA TYR A 136 5.56 -2.69 5.04
C TYR A 136 5.37 -3.84 6.04
N VAL A 137 5.52 -3.53 7.32
CA VAL A 137 5.54 -4.50 8.42
C VAL A 137 4.14 -4.73 8.99
N ALA A 138 3.67 -5.97 8.97
CA ALA A 138 2.32 -6.34 9.39
C ALA A 138 1.99 -6.00 10.86
N SER A 139 2.97 -6.06 11.78
CA SER A 139 2.77 -5.75 13.20
C SER A 139 2.45 -4.28 13.50
N ASP A 140 2.81 -3.37 12.59
CA ASP A 140 2.68 -1.94 12.77
C ASP A 140 1.35 -1.41 12.22
N VAL A 141 0.51 -2.31 11.71
CA VAL A 141 -0.72 -1.99 10.99
C VAL A 141 -1.96 -2.18 11.87
N GLU A 142 -2.85 -1.20 11.89
CA GLU A 142 -4.18 -1.28 12.48
C GLU A 142 -5.22 -1.78 11.49
N LYS A 143 -5.22 -1.22 10.28
CA LYS A 143 -6.02 -1.66 9.14
C LYS A 143 -5.37 -1.23 7.83
N VAL A 144 -5.75 -1.87 6.75
CA VAL A 144 -5.38 -1.46 5.40
C VAL A 144 -6.62 -1.17 4.58
N GLU A 145 -6.63 -0.06 3.89
CA GLU A 145 -7.66 0.33 2.94
C GLU A 145 -7.09 0.25 1.53
N VAL A 146 -7.67 -0.59 0.68
CA VAL A 146 -7.22 -0.77 -0.69
C VAL A 146 -8.28 -0.24 -1.65
N ILE A 147 -7.98 0.89 -2.31
CA ILE A 147 -8.80 1.44 -3.39
C ILE A 147 -8.44 0.66 -4.65
N ARG A 148 -9.42 -0.05 -5.22
CA ARG A 148 -9.28 -0.85 -6.44
C ARG A 148 -9.70 -0.01 -7.65
N GLY A 149 -8.74 0.69 -8.24
CA GLY A 149 -8.94 1.68 -9.30
C GLY A 149 -8.27 3.01 -8.97
N PRO A 150 -8.33 4.03 -9.85
CA PRO A 150 -7.60 5.27 -9.68
C PRO A 150 -7.90 6.01 -8.37
N GLY A 151 -6.83 6.35 -7.64
CA GLY A 151 -6.86 7.25 -6.49
C GLY A 151 -6.18 8.60 -6.77
N SER A 152 -5.90 8.89 -8.04
CA SER A 152 -5.09 10.05 -8.43
C SER A 152 -5.73 11.40 -8.11
N LEU A 153 -7.06 11.48 -7.98
CA LEU A 153 -7.74 12.69 -7.51
C LEU A 153 -7.22 13.13 -6.12
N LEU A 154 -7.08 12.20 -5.19
CA LEU A 154 -6.67 12.49 -3.81
C LEU A 154 -5.17 12.49 -3.61
N TYR A 155 -4.45 11.60 -4.30
CA TYR A 155 -3.07 11.28 -3.99
C TYR A 155 -2.08 11.63 -5.11
N GLY A 156 -2.60 12.03 -6.28
CA GLY A 156 -1.79 12.44 -7.44
C GLY A 156 -1.19 11.26 -8.19
N SER A 157 -0.01 11.49 -8.72
CA SER A 157 0.76 10.52 -9.49
C SER A 157 0.99 9.21 -8.71
N ASN A 158 1.21 8.13 -9.46
CA ASN A 158 1.45 6.75 -8.99
C ASN A 158 0.20 6.05 -8.38
N ALA A 159 -0.89 6.77 -8.13
CA ALA A 159 -2.18 6.20 -7.74
C ALA A 159 -3.05 5.83 -8.95
N MET A 160 -2.43 5.52 -10.09
CA MET A 160 -3.09 5.22 -11.35
C MET A 160 -3.92 3.94 -11.27
N GLY A 161 -3.32 2.81 -10.88
CA GLY A 161 -3.97 1.51 -10.79
C GLY A 161 -4.71 1.27 -9.48
N GLY A 162 -4.35 2.00 -8.43
CA GLY A 162 -4.95 1.85 -7.10
C GLY A 162 -4.13 2.50 -5.99
N VAL A 163 -4.66 2.39 -4.77
CA VAL A 163 -4.01 2.89 -3.56
C VAL A 163 -4.09 1.84 -2.46
N ILE A 164 -3.00 1.62 -1.77
CA ILE A 164 -2.92 0.83 -0.54
C ILE A 164 -2.60 1.80 0.59
N ASN A 165 -3.60 2.18 1.39
CA ASN A 165 -3.41 3.05 2.53
C ASN A 165 -3.28 2.21 3.80
N ILE A 166 -2.07 2.15 4.31
CA ILE A 166 -1.72 1.45 5.55
C ILE A 166 -1.97 2.42 6.70
N ILE A 167 -3.01 2.15 7.48
CA ILE A 167 -3.30 2.89 8.71
C ILE A 167 -2.46 2.30 9.81
N THR A 168 -1.54 3.10 10.34
CA THR A 168 -0.59 2.66 11.35
C THR A 168 -1.23 2.50 12.71
N ARG A 169 -0.65 1.63 13.52
CA ARG A 169 -1.15 1.25 14.83
C ARG A 169 -1.01 2.38 15.84
N ARG A 170 -2.06 2.58 16.63
CA ARG A 170 -2.12 3.54 17.72
C ARG A 170 -2.78 2.90 18.94
N GLN A 171 -2.38 3.31 20.15
CA GLN A 171 -3.06 2.88 21.36
C GLN A 171 -4.25 3.80 21.63
N HIS A 172 -5.48 3.29 21.41
CA HIS A 172 -6.72 4.04 21.63
C HIS A 172 -7.25 3.89 23.06
N GLN A 173 -7.18 2.68 23.60
CA GLN A 173 -7.66 2.40 24.97
C GLN A 173 -6.67 2.94 25.99
N THR A 174 -7.18 3.56 27.06
CA THR A 174 -6.37 4.02 28.20
C THR A 174 -5.64 2.85 28.84
N GLY A 175 -4.38 3.07 29.20
CA GLY A 175 -3.51 2.07 29.79
C GLY A 175 -2.36 1.67 28.89
N ARG A 176 -1.80 0.50 29.18
CA ARG A 176 -0.62 -0.05 28.49
C ARG A 176 -0.93 -1.42 27.90
N ARG A 177 -0.43 -1.67 26.71
CA ARG A 177 -0.47 -2.99 26.06
C ARG A 177 0.90 -3.31 25.50
N THR A 178 1.49 -4.41 25.95
CA THR A 178 2.76 -4.91 25.44
C THR A 178 2.52 -6.24 24.73
N GLN A 179 3.18 -6.43 23.58
CA GLN A 179 3.11 -7.68 22.83
C GLN A 179 4.53 -8.10 22.41
N ALA A 180 4.77 -9.41 22.40
CA ALA A 180 5.99 -10.00 21.87
C ALA A 180 5.65 -11.25 21.07
N ARG A 181 6.39 -11.50 19.99
CA ARG A 181 6.28 -12.70 19.14
C ARG A 181 7.65 -13.26 18.85
N ILE A 182 7.77 -14.57 18.92
CA ILE A 182 8.94 -15.33 18.51
C ILE A 182 8.48 -16.46 17.61
N MET A 183 9.10 -16.60 16.44
CA MET A 183 8.81 -17.68 15.49
C MET A 183 10.10 -18.31 14.99
N TYR A 184 10.03 -19.62 14.74
CA TYR A 184 11.09 -20.38 14.10
C TYR A 184 10.52 -21.40 13.12
N GLY A 185 11.16 -21.60 11.98
CA GLY A 185 10.65 -22.50 10.95
C GLY A 185 11.64 -22.92 9.87
N SER A 186 11.09 -23.42 8.77
CA SER A 186 11.82 -23.92 7.62
C SER A 186 12.87 -22.93 7.14
N TYR A 187 14.00 -23.46 6.62
CA TYR A 187 15.15 -22.68 6.10
C TYR A 187 15.82 -21.77 7.15
N ASN A 188 15.80 -22.20 8.42
CA ASN A 188 16.33 -21.43 9.55
C ASN A 188 15.67 -20.03 9.64
N THR A 189 14.41 -19.93 9.26
CA THR A 189 13.66 -18.68 9.33
C THR A 189 13.33 -18.36 10.77
N GLN A 190 13.70 -17.16 11.20
CA GLN A 190 13.51 -16.64 12.55
C GLN A 190 12.85 -15.28 12.46
N LYS A 191 11.80 -15.07 13.28
CA LYS A 191 11.07 -13.81 13.32
C LYS A 191 10.84 -13.41 14.77
N TYR A 192 11.20 -12.18 15.11
CA TYR A 192 11.08 -11.60 16.44
C TYR A 192 10.35 -10.27 16.35
N MET A 193 9.39 -10.05 17.21
CA MET A 193 8.65 -8.81 17.30
C MET A 193 8.41 -8.45 18.76
N ALA A 194 8.57 -7.18 19.09
CA ALA A 194 8.12 -6.59 20.34
C ALA A 194 7.43 -5.26 20.05
N SER A 195 6.33 -4.99 20.75
CA SER A 195 5.64 -3.71 20.66
C SER A 195 5.05 -3.28 22.01
N ASN A 196 4.93 -1.97 22.19
CA ASN A 196 4.31 -1.37 23.35
C ASN A 196 3.41 -0.20 22.92
N GLY A 197 2.16 -0.26 23.31
CA GLY A 197 1.20 0.84 23.22
C GLY A 197 0.93 1.42 24.60
N TYR A 198 0.84 2.74 24.68
CA TYR A 198 0.49 3.47 25.90
C TYR A 198 -0.45 4.61 25.58
N ASN A 199 -1.47 4.82 26.44
CA ASN A 199 -2.40 5.93 26.33
C ASN A 199 -2.76 6.41 27.76
N ALA A 200 -2.51 7.68 28.01
CA ALA A 200 -2.83 8.39 29.26
C ALA A 200 -3.69 9.63 28.96
N GLY A 201 -4.87 9.43 28.41
CA GLY A 201 -5.81 10.50 28.05
C GLY A 201 -5.34 11.35 26.89
N ASN A 202 -4.64 12.43 27.14
CA ASN A 202 -4.18 13.35 26.10
C ASN A 202 -2.95 12.85 25.34
N PHE A 203 -2.14 11.99 25.92
CA PHE A 203 -0.93 11.44 25.32
C PHE A 203 -1.13 9.98 24.91
N SER A 204 -0.71 9.62 23.71
CA SER A 204 -0.65 8.25 23.23
C SER A 204 0.69 7.96 22.56
N SER A 205 1.17 6.74 22.72
CA SER A 205 2.35 6.25 21.99
C SER A 205 2.17 4.80 21.56
N PHE A 206 2.78 4.45 20.45
CA PHE A 206 2.97 3.06 20.00
C PHE A 206 4.39 2.94 19.48
N ILE A 207 5.12 1.92 19.96
CA ILE A 207 6.49 1.64 19.54
C ILE A 207 6.59 0.15 19.24
N SER A 208 7.27 -0.20 18.15
CA SER A 208 7.56 -1.59 17.79
C SER A 208 8.98 -1.76 17.27
N ILE A 209 9.49 -2.98 17.41
CA ILE A 209 10.71 -3.46 16.77
C ILE A 209 10.47 -4.86 16.23
N ASN A 210 10.92 -5.11 15.00
CA ASN A 210 10.84 -6.39 14.32
C ASN A 210 12.22 -6.77 13.79
N HIS A 211 12.54 -8.05 13.88
CA HIS A 211 13.74 -8.61 13.26
C HIS A 211 13.41 -9.95 12.63
N ASP A 212 13.60 -10.06 11.32
CA ASP A 212 13.39 -11.28 10.55
C ASP A 212 14.70 -11.67 9.88
N ARG A 213 14.98 -12.98 9.87
CA ARG A 213 16.10 -13.55 9.12
C ARG A 213 15.74 -14.92 8.55
N SER A 214 16.39 -15.28 7.45
CA SER A 214 16.31 -16.62 6.86
C SER A 214 17.59 -16.94 6.10
N ASP A 215 17.96 -18.24 6.04
CA ASP A 215 19.02 -18.70 5.14
C ASP A 215 18.53 -18.81 3.68
N GLY A 216 17.20 -18.61 3.46
CA GLY A 216 16.56 -18.74 2.16
C GLY A 216 16.35 -20.18 1.72
N HIS A 217 15.41 -20.40 0.80
CA HIS A 217 15.08 -21.74 0.28
C HIS A 217 15.98 -22.18 -0.89
N ARG A 218 16.90 -21.30 -1.34
CA ARG A 218 17.89 -21.54 -2.40
C ARG A 218 19.27 -21.05 -1.96
N PRO A 219 20.39 -21.58 -2.52
CA PRO A 219 21.69 -20.97 -2.35
C PRO A 219 21.68 -19.48 -2.73
N ASN A 220 22.45 -18.65 -2.04
CA ASN A 220 22.53 -17.19 -2.27
C ASN A 220 21.17 -16.44 -2.19
N SER A 221 20.30 -16.87 -1.27
CA SER A 221 19.01 -16.19 -1.03
C SER A 221 18.79 -15.80 0.44
N LYS A 222 19.88 -15.65 1.19
CA LYS A 222 19.84 -15.19 2.58
C LYS A 222 19.30 -13.77 2.67
N PHE A 223 18.49 -13.52 3.69
CA PHE A 223 18.11 -12.17 4.04
C PHE A 223 18.00 -11.97 5.54
N HIS A 224 18.13 -10.73 5.97
CA HIS A 224 17.72 -10.26 7.28
C HIS A 224 17.26 -8.81 7.20
N ILE A 225 16.26 -8.49 7.98
CA ILE A 225 15.67 -7.17 8.09
C ILE A 225 15.43 -6.83 9.55
N THR A 226 15.70 -5.59 9.94
CA THR A 226 15.30 -5.03 11.23
C THR A 226 14.49 -3.76 10.97
N ASN A 227 13.28 -3.72 11.51
CA ASN A 227 12.37 -2.58 11.40
C ASN A 227 12.11 -2.02 12.80
N GLY A 228 12.09 -0.69 12.91
CA GLY A 228 11.64 0.03 14.10
C GLY A 228 10.57 1.03 13.69
N PHE A 229 9.49 1.11 14.46
CA PHE A 229 8.43 2.08 14.27
C PHE A 229 8.04 2.75 15.59
N ALA A 230 7.78 4.05 15.55
CA ALA A 230 7.23 4.80 16.67
C ALA A 230 6.17 5.79 16.18
N ASN A 231 5.03 5.81 16.86
CA ASN A 231 3.98 6.80 16.69
C ASN A 231 3.73 7.48 18.03
N LEU A 232 3.69 8.82 18.04
CA LEU A 232 3.39 9.64 19.20
C LEU A 232 2.21 10.54 18.87
N GLY A 233 1.26 10.66 19.78
CA GLY A 233 0.09 11.55 19.64
C GLY A 233 -0.14 12.37 20.89
N TYR A 234 -0.48 13.64 20.72
CA TYR A 234 -0.91 14.51 21.80
C TYR A 234 -2.14 15.30 21.40
N ARG A 235 -3.20 15.21 22.23
CA ARG A 235 -4.45 15.95 22.08
C ARG A 235 -4.40 17.17 22.98
N PHE A 236 -4.32 18.35 22.38
CA PHE A 236 -4.34 19.62 23.12
C PHE A 236 -5.71 19.88 23.74
N ASN A 237 -6.75 19.60 22.95
CA ASN A 237 -8.17 19.72 23.32
C ASN A 237 -9.02 18.87 22.37
N ASP A 238 -10.34 19.02 22.39
CA ASP A 238 -11.26 18.26 21.51
C ASP A 238 -11.16 18.65 20.03
N ILE A 239 -10.51 19.77 19.71
CA ILE A 239 -10.36 20.29 18.35
C ILE A 239 -8.99 19.92 17.77
N TYR A 240 -7.90 20.09 18.52
CA TYR A 240 -6.54 19.98 17.99
C TYR A 240 -5.78 18.78 18.52
N LYS A 241 -5.18 18.05 17.59
CA LYS A 241 -4.30 16.93 17.88
C LYS A 241 -3.04 17.01 17.03
N VAL A 242 -1.89 16.71 17.63
CA VAL A 242 -0.61 16.54 16.94
C VAL A 242 -0.25 15.06 16.94
N THR A 243 0.27 14.57 15.81
CA THR A 243 0.82 13.21 15.67
C THR A 243 2.19 13.29 15.02
N GLY A 244 3.12 12.45 15.46
CA GLY A 244 4.43 12.27 14.85
C GLY A 244 4.77 10.80 14.69
N ASP A 245 5.34 10.44 13.55
CA ASP A 245 5.71 9.07 13.22
C ASP A 245 7.16 8.99 12.79
N VAL A 246 7.83 7.90 13.16
CA VAL A 246 9.15 7.52 12.66
C VAL A 246 9.13 6.03 12.33
N SER A 247 9.55 5.67 11.14
CA SER A 247 9.80 4.29 10.71
C SER A 247 11.21 4.17 10.17
N LEU A 248 11.94 3.14 10.59
CA LEU A 248 13.29 2.82 10.13
C LEU A 248 13.35 1.35 9.73
N ALA A 249 13.97 1.05 8.59
CA ALA A 249 14.18 -0.31 8.12
C ALA A 249 15.62 -0.49 7.61
N LYS A 250 16.36 -1.39 8.22
CA LYS A 250 17.70 -1.81 7.76
C LYS A 250 17.62 -3.25 7.28
N TYR A 251 17.92 -3.48 6.01
CA TYR A 251 17.84 -4.83 5.45
C TYR A 251 19.01 -5.16 4.53
N LYS A 252 19.40 -6.43 4.60
CA LYS A 252 20.42 -7.04 3.75
C LYS A 252 19.86 -8.30 3.14
N PHE A 253 20.06 -8.48 1.85
CA PHE A 253 19.62 -9.68 1.16
C PHE A 253 20.49 -9.98 -0.06
N GLN A 254 20.33 -11.21 -0.53
CA GLN A 254 21.01 -11.75 -1.71
C GLN A 254 19.96 -12.07 -2.77
N ASN A 255 20.31 -11.87 -4.02
CA ASN A 255 19.51 -12.34 -5.15
C ASN A 255 20.23 -13.53 -5.79
N PRO A 256 19.64 -14.74 -5.73
CA PRO A 256 20.27 -15.95 -6.30
C PRO A 256 20.29 -15.97 -7.83
N GLY A 257 19.57 -15.05 -8.50
CA GLY A 257 19.30 -15.13 -9.93
C GLY A 257 18.35 -16.27 -10.31
N GLN A 258 18.09 -16.44 -11.59
CA GLN A 258 17.31 -17.58 -12.11
C GLN A 258 18.07 -18.90 -11.90
N ILE A 259 17.35 -20.02 -11.76
CA ILE A 259 17.98 -21.35 -11.64
C ILE A 259 18.86 -21.72 -12.83
N THR A 260 18.49 -21.23 -14.02
CA THR A 260 19.24 -21.45 -15.27
C THR A 260 20.38 -20.47 -15.47
N ASN A 261 20.36 -19.35 -14.76
CA ASN A 261 21.38 -18.29 -14.83
C ASN A 261 21.60 -17.67 -13.44
N PRO A 262 22.27 -18.40 -12.52
CA PRO A 262 22.53 -17.93 -11.16
C PRO A 262 23.44 -16.70 -11.12
N ILE A 263 23.15 -15.81 -10.17
CA ILE A 263 24.02 -14.65 -9.88
C ILE A 263 24.98 -15.01 -8.76
N CYS A 264 26.26 -14.77 -8.98
CA CYS A 264 27.32 -14.91 -8.00
C CYS A 264 27.51 -13.56 -7.25
N ASP A 265 27.79 -13.64 -5.94
CA ASP A 265 28.19 -12.52 -5.06
C ASP A 265 27.24 -11.30 -5.06
N ASN A 266 25.96 -11.49 -5.38
CA ASN A 266 24.98 -10.41 -5.24
C ASN A 266 24.73 -10.11 -3.75
N LYS A 267 24.83 -8.82 -3.38
CA LYS A 267 24.59 -8.33 -2.01
C LYS A 267 23.95 -6.95 -2.07
N MET A 268 22.95 -6.74 -1.26
CA MET A 268 22.27 -5.45 -1.09
C MET A 268 22.23 -5.11 0.39
N ASP A 269 22.64 -3.89 0.72
CA ASP A 269 22.58 -3.28 2.06
C ASP A 269 21.82 -1.97 1.96
N ILE A 270 20.64 -1.91 2.58
CA ILE A 270 19.70 -0.81 2.38
C ILE A 270 19.20 -0.31 3.73
N LEU A 271 19.23 1.02 3.89
CA LEU A 271 18.62 1.71 5.01
C LEU A 271 17.53 2.64 4.48
N ARG A 272 16.31 2.48 4.98
CA ARG A 272 15.15 3.33 4.67
C ARG A 272 14.62 3.98 5.92
N GLY A 273 14.20 5.23 5.80
CA GLY A 273 13.56 5.97 6.87
C GLY A 273 12.36 6.76 6.37
N THR A 274 11.37 6.89 7.25
CA THR A 274 10.22 7.77 7.07
C THR A 274 9.97 8.50 8.37
N THR A 275 9.73 9.78 8.29
CA THR A 275 9.27 10.59 9.43
C THR A 275 8.13 11.49 9.00
N SER A 276 7.20 11.71 9.89
CA SER A 276 6.09 12.62 9.66
C SER A 276 5.68 13.41 10.90
N LEU A 277 5.06 14.56 10.64
CA LEU A 277 4.43 15.38 11.66
C LEU A 277 3.08 15.87 11.11
N GLY A 278 2.01 15.63 11.86
CA GLY A 278 0.65 16.04 11.52
C GLY A 278 0.03 16.89 12.59
N LEU A 279 -0.63 17.97 12.19
CA LEU A 279 -1.55 18.75 13.01
C LEU A 279 -2.95 18.54 12.43
N GLU A 280 -3.83 17.96 13.21
CA GLU A 280 -5.23 17.69 12.85
C GLU A 280 -6.14 18.64 13.60
N ASN A 281 -7.21 19.09 12.92
CA ASN A 281 -8.29 19.87 13.54
C ASN A 281 -9.64 19.16 13.32
N ASN A 282 -10.52 19.27 14.31
CA ASN A 282 -11.86 18.68 14.27
C ASN A 282 -12.89 19.66 14.86
N TYR A 283 -13.33 20.61 14.04
CA TYR A 283 -14.42 21.51 14.39
C TYR A 283 -15.77 20.85 14.09
N LYS A 284 -16.84 21.39 14.63
CA LYS A 284 -18.21 20.89 14.43
C LYS A 284 -18.61 20.74 12.94
N ARG A 285 -18.17 21.67 12.08
CA ARG A 285 -18.52 21.71 10.65
C ARG A 285 -17.31 21.71 9.72
N ALA A 286 -16.10 21.58 10.25
CA ALA A 286 -14.88 21.54 9.47
C ALA A 286 -13.88 20.59 10.13
N GLN A 287 -13.17 19.80 9.33
CA GLN A 287 -12.10 18.94 9.80
C GLN A 287 -11.01 18.85 8.74
N GLY A 288 -9.77 18.87 9.18
CA GLY A 288 -8.66 18.86 8.27
C GLY A 288 -7.34 18.52 8.91
N ALA A 289 -6.29 18.62 8.14
CA ALA A 289 -4.93 18.43 8.63
C ALA A 289 -3.90 19.17 7.78
N VAL A 290 -2.79 19.50 8.44
CA VAL A 290 -1.51 19.82 7.81
C VAL A 290 -0.56 18.69 8.15
N ARG A 291 0.07 18.08 7.15
CA ARG A 291 1.04 17.00 7.33
C ARG A 291 2.32 17.30 6.60
N LEU A 292 3.43 17.13 7.32
CA LEU A 292 4.79 17.16 6.78
C LEU A 292 5.31 15.74 6.78
N PHE A 293 5.98 15.32 5.73
CA PHE A 293 6.64 14.02 5.69
C PHE A 293 7.98 14.08 4.98
N TYR A 294 8.86 13.18 5.37
CA TYR A 294 10.17 13.00 4.75
C TYR A 294 10.52 11.52 4.71
N ASN A 295 10.59 10.96 3.51
CA ASN A 295 11.07 9.61 3.24
C ASN A 295 12.47 9.70 2.65
N TRP A 296 13.36 8.83 3.08
CA TRP A 296 14.73 8.78 2.58
C TRP A 296 15.26 7.36 2.53
N GLY A 297 16.28 7.15 1.72
CA GLY A 297 16.94 5.86 1.61
C GLY A 297 18.36 5.96 1.17
N ASN A 298 19.20 5.06 1.73
CA ASN A 298 20.58 4.84 1.33
C ASN A 298 20.70 3.41 0.83
N HIS A 299 21.22 3.24 -0.36
CA HIS A 299 21.38 1.94 -1.01
C HIS A 299 22.87 1.69 -1.30
N GLU A 300 23.31 0.49 -0.96
CA GLU A 300 24.59 -0.06 -1.37
C GLU A 300 24.32 -1.40 -2.05
N ILE A 301 24.63 -1.51 -3.33
CA ILE A 301 24.27 -2.66 -4.16
C ILE A 301 25.48 -3.18 -4.92
N ASN A 302 25.89 -4.41 -4.59
CA ASN A 302 26.70 -5.23 -5.45
C ASN A 302 25.77 -6.11 -6.30
N ASP A 303 25.58 -5.77 -7.58
CA ASP A 303 24.72 -6.53 -8.49
C ASP A 303 25.22 -7.95 -8.74
N GLY A 304 26.45 -8.26 -8.36
CA GLY A 304 27.09 -9.54 -8.63
C GLY A 304 27.44 -9.71 -10.11
N TYR A 305 27.64 -10.95 -10.51
CA TYR A 305 28.01 -11.33 -11.87
C TYR A 305 27.48 -12.73 -12.22
N TYR A 306 27.28 -12.99 -13.51
CA TYR A 306 26.90 -14.31 -13.98
C TYR A 306 28.11 -15.22 -14.18
N SER A 307 27.86 -16.55 -14.21
CA SER A 307 28.92 -17.54 -14.45
C SER A 307 29.67 -17.26 -15.76
N GLY A 308 30.98 -17.16 -15.69
CA GLY A 308 31.85 -16.82 -16.84
C GLY A 308 32.09 -15.31 -17.02
N GLU A 309 31.41 -14.45 -16.30
CA GLU A 309 31.67 -13.02 -16.26
C GLU A 309 32.70 -12.69 -15.18
N LYS A 310 33.32 -11.51 -15.30
CA LYS A 310 34.17 -10.94 -14.22
C LYS A 310 33.30 -10.19 -13.22
N PRO A 311 33.64 -10.17 -11.92
CA PRO A 311 33.03 -9.27 -10.95
C PRO A 311 33.05 -7.83 -11.46
N LYS A 312 32.02 -7.05 -11.09
CA LYS A 312 31.99 -5.62 -11.37
C LYS A 312 33.16 -4.93 -10.66
N ASP A 313 33.72 -3.91 -11.28
CA ASP A 313 34.79 -3.09 -10.71
C ASP A 313 34.27 -1.91 -9.88
N TYR A 314 32.97 -1.94 -9.53
CA TYR A 314 32.30 -0.90 -8.77
C TYR A 314 31.24 -1.46 -7.83
N LEU A 315 30.93 -0.67 -6.81
CA LEU A 315 29.77 -0.80 -5.94
C LEU A 315 28.79 0.34 -6.25
N PHE A 316 27.56 -0.01 -6.62
CA PHE A 316 26.53 0.98 -6.87
C PHE A 316 26.01 1.56 -5.55
N ARG A 317 25.92 2.89 -5.47
CA ARG A 317 25.32 3.60 -4.35
C ARG A 317 24.26 4.59 -4.80
N SER A 318 23.26 4.80 -3.95
CA SER A 318 22.29 5.89 -4.14
C SER A 318 21.69 6.35 -2.83
N ASP A 319 21.41 7.65 -2.79
CA ASP A 319 20.62 8.30 -1.77
C ASP A 319 19.39 8.88 -2.43
N ASP A 320 18.21 8.58 -1.92
CA ASP A 320 16.97 9.12 -2.44
C ASP A 320 16.11 9.75 -1.36
N HIS A 321 15.23 10.65 -1.78
CA HIS A 321 14.30 11.32 -0.87
C HIS A 321 12.93 11.59 -1.53
N ASN A 322 11.92 11.74 -0.67
CA ASN A 322 10.60 12.24 -1.01
C ASN A 322 10.09 13.05 0.19
N LEU A 323 10.13 14.38 0.05
CA LEU A 323 9.66 15.34 1.05
C LEU A 323 8.32 15.92 0.61
N GLY A 324 7.38 16.13 1.52
CA GLY A 324 6.13 16.77 1.15
C GLY A 324 5.39 17.47 2.27
N VAL A 325 4.48 18.33 1.83
CA VAL A 325 3.48 19.02 2.65
C VAL A 325 2.12 18.73 2.06
N LEU A 326 1.21 18.22 2.87
CA LEU A 326 -0.17 17.96 2.51
C LEU A 326 -1.05 18.81 3.40
N LEU A 327 -1.92 19.62 2.80
CA LEU A 327 -2.89 20.46 3.52
C LEU A 327 -4.27 20.18 2.94
N TYR A 328 -5.22 19.90 3.80
CA TYR A 328 -6.62 19.78 3.39
C TYR A 328 -7.57 20.21 4.50
N GLU A 329 -8.73 20.70 4.09
CA GLU A 329 -9.85 21.01 4.96
C GLU A 329 -11.15 20.56 4.32
N SER A 330 -12.00 19.92 5.10
CA SER A 330 -13.31 19.38 4.69
C SER A 330 -14.41 20.07 5.47
N PHE A 331 -15.38 20.64 4.78
CA PHE A 331 -16.47 21.44 5.31
C PHE A 331 -17.81 20.74 5.15
N ARG A 332 -18.65 20.80 6.19
CA ARG A 332 -20.06 20.41 6.15
C ARG A 332 -20.91 21.68 6.06
N LEU A 333 -21.17 22.12 4.83
CA LEU A 333 -21.86 23.40 4.57
C LEU A 333 -23.36 23.31 4.85
N PHE A 334 -23.98 22.17 4.51
CA PHE A 334 -25.39 21.84 4.73
C PHE A 334 -25.57 20.32 4.94
N PRO A 335 -26.77 19.84 5.34
CA PRO A 335 -27.00 18.41 5.62
C PRO A 335 -26.67 17.51 4.44
N GLY A 336 -25.96 16.41 4.71
CA GLY A 336 -25.53 15.45 3.70
C GLY A 336 -24.35 15.91 2.84
N ASN A 337 -23.87 17.17 3.01
CA ASN A 337 -22.76 17.72 2.25
C ASN A 337 -21.42 17.46 2.91
N ASN A 338 -20.42 17.22 2.08
CA ASN A 338 -19.02 17.22 2.44
C ASN A 338 -18.20 17.82 1.30
N PHE A 339 -17.59 18.97 1.56
CA PHE A 339 -16.80 19.72 0.58
C PHE A 339 -15.35 19.79 1.05
N THR A 340 -14.43 19.13 0.33
CA THR A 340 -13.02 19.05 0.67
C THR A 340 -12.20 19.83 -0.33
N VAL A 341 -11.29 20.68 0.17
CA VAL A 341 -10.25 21.35 -0.60
C VAL A 341 -8.90 20.95 -0.07
N GLY A 342 -7.91 20.86 -0.94
CA GLY A 342 -6.55 20.55 -0.51
C GLY A 342 -5.49 21.06 -1.46
N ILE A 343 -4.29 21.20 -0.90
CA ILE A 343 -3.06 21.59 -1.60
C ILE A 343 -1.96 20.64 -1.16
N ASP A 344 -1.25 20.09 -2.13
CA ASP A 344 -0.10 19.21 -1.91
C ASP A 344 1.15 19.83 -2.55
N TYR A 345 2.27 19.73 -1.86
CA TYR A 345 3.60 19.99 -2.42
C TYR A 345 4.49 18.81 -2.12
N LYS A 346 5.26 18.36 -3.13
CA LYS A 346 6.27 17.30 -2.99
C LYS A 346 7.55 17.70 -3.72
N ASN A 347 8.68 17.33 -3.13
CA ASN A 347 9.99 17.33 -3.78
C ASN A 347 10.57 15.92 -3.64
N TRP A 348 10.95 15.32 -4.76
CA TRP A 348 11.47 13.96 -4.77
C TRP A 348 12.61 13.80 -5.76
N GLY A 349 13.54 12.92 -5.44
CA GLY A 349 14.73 12.72 -6.23
C GLY A 349 15.84 12.01 -5.48
N GLY A 350 17.07 12.27 -5.88
CA GLY A 350 18.26 11.76 -5.21
C GLY A 350 19.50 11.77 -6.08
N HIS A 351 20.56 11.23 -5.50
CA HIS A 351 21.89 11.11 -6.07
C HIS A 351 22.28 9.64 -6.20
N ALA A 352 22.88 9.24 -7.33
CA ALA A 352 23.39 7.90 -7.56
C ALA A 352 24.76 7.93 -8.22
N TRP A 353 25.66 7.02 -7.77
CA TRP A 353 27.04 6.92 -8.25
C TRP A 353 27.57 5.50 -8.14
N ASN A 354 28.67 5.23 -8.83
CA ASN A 354 29.47 4.02 -8.66
C ASN A 354 30.75 4.35 -7.91
N ASP A 355 30.99 3.68 -6.76
CA ASP A 355 32.29 3.65 -6.09
C ASP A 355 33.14 2.59 -6.77
N LYS A 356 34.20 2.99 -7.48
CA LYS A 356 35.08 2.07 -8.19
C LYS A 356 36.16 1.50 -7.28
N ASN A 357 36.64 0.31 -7.63
CA ASN A 357 37.69 -0.38 -6.86
C ASN A 357 39.05 0.38 -6.84
N ASP A 358 39.27 1.30 -7.78
CA ASP A 358 40.44 2.18 -7.78
C ASP A 358 40.31 3.41 -6.86
N GLY A 359 39.18 3.52 -6.14
CA GLY A 359 38.87 4.63 -5.23
C GLY A 359 38.24 5.84 -5.90
N SER A 360 38.03 5.83 -7.21
CA SER A 360 37.33 6.90 -7.91
C SER A 360 35.82 6.73 -7.79
N GLN A 361 35.10 7.85 -7.89
CA GLN A 361 33.63 7.87 -7.95
C GLN A 361 33.18 8.31 -9.34
N GLN A 362 32.22 7.59 -9.87
CA GLN A 362 31.54 7.92 -11.12
C GLN A 362 30.11 8.32 -10.83
N GLU A 363 29.81 9.62 -10.92
CA GLU A 363 28.43 10.11 -10.80
C GLU A 363 27.58 9.57 -11.94
N ILE A 364 26.39 9.11 -11.60
CA ILE A 364 25.38 8.63 -12.55
C ILE A 364 24.29 9.68 -12.71
N ILE A 365 23.78 10.21 -11.60
CA ILE A 365 22.73 11.24 -11.58
C ILE A 365 22.67 11.95 -10.23
N ASP A 366 22.36 13.25 -10.28
CA ASP A 366 21.91 14.07 -9.17
C ASP A 366 20.76 14.94 -9.66
N LYS A 367 19.51 14.57 -9.34
CA LYS A 367 18.30 15.22 -9.83
C LYS A 367 17.17 15.16 -8.81
N SER A 368 16.38 16.23 -8.77
CA SER A 368 15.11 16.28 -8.05
C SER A 368 14.01 16.94 -8.89
N VAL A 369 12.78 16.67 -8.54
CA VAL A 369 11.56 17.13 -9.22
C VAL A 369 10.62 17.73 -8.17
N ASN A 370 10.00 18.86 -8.51
CA ASN A 370 8.97 19.50 -7.71
C ASN A 370 7.59 19.22 -8.28
N GLU A 371 6.66 18.94 -7.41
CA GLU A 371 5.27 18.63 -7.74
C GLU A 371 4.35 19.44 -6.82
N THR A 372 3.43 20.20 -7.42
CA THR A 372 2.46 21.03 -6.70
C THR A 372 1.07 20.73 -7.24
N ALA A 373 0.11 20.56 -6.34
CA ALA A 373 -1.25 20.27 -6.76
C ALA A 373 -2.29 20.97 -5.88
N GLY A 374 -3.45 21.24 -6.50
CA GLY A 374 -4.65 21.66 -5.81
C GLY A 374 -5.83 20.80 -6.23
N TYR A 375 -6.73 20.49 -5.30
CA TYR A 375 -7.91 19.69 -5.58
C TYR A 375 -9.13 20.14 -4.81
N ILE A 376 -10.28 19.81 -5.38
CA ILE A 376 -11.60 20.03 -4.79
C ILE A 376 -12.42 18.76 -4.96
N ILE A 377 -13.12 18.34 -3.90
CA ILE A 377 -14.05 17.21 -3.91
C ILE A 377 -15.35 17.65 -3.25
N MET A 378 -16.45 17.33 -3.87
CA MET A 378 -17.80 17.52 -3.34
C MET A 378 -18.49 16.17 -3.23
N GLN A 379 -18.99 15.86 -2.06
CA GLN A 379 -19.92 14.76 -1.81
C GLN A 379 -21.24 15.34 -1.31
N GLN A 380 -22.35 14.86 -1.85
CA GLN A 380 -23.69 15.21 -1.40
C GLN A 380 -24.55 13.96 -1.31
N ASP A 381 -25.04 13.69 -0.13
CA ASP A 381 -26.05 12.67 0.14
C ASP A 381 -27.45 13.31 0.21
N PHE A 382 -28.42 12.71 -0.50
CA PHE A 382 -29.81 13.11 -0.53
C PHE A 382 -30.67 12.02 0.10
N PHE A 383 -31.43 12.37 1.11
CA PHE A 383 -32.36 11.46 1.80
C PHE A 383 -31.73 10.12 2.25
N GLU A 384 -30.42 10.12 2.50
CA GLU A 384 -29.62 8.92 2.85
C GLU A 384 -29.66 7.80 1.79
N LYS A 385 -30.42 7.97 0.71
CA LYS A 385 -30.64 6.97 -0.36
C LYS A 385 -29.84 7.21 -1.61
N PHE A 386 -29.51 8.44 -1.92
CA PHE A 386 -28.81 8.82 -3.15
C PHE A 386 -27.63 9.71 -2.83
N GLY A 387 -26.44 9.35 -3.31
CA GLY A 387 -25.21 10.12 -3.13
C GLY A 387 -24.57 10.48 -4.46
N ILE A 388 -24.03 11.68 -4.57
CA ILE A 388 -23.18 12.14 -5.67
C ILE A 388 -21.82 12.49 -5.09
N ASN A 389 -20.77 12.07 -5.78
CA ASN A 389 -19.39 12.47 -5.50
C ASN A 389 -18.77 12.97 -6.80
N ALA A 390 -18.15 14.15 -6.77
CA ALA A 390 -17.44 14.72 -7.90
C ALA A 390 -16.22 15.49 -7.42
N GLY A 391 -15.14 15.44 -8.17
CA GLY A 391 -13.93 16.17 -7.83
C GLY A 391 -13.01 16.37 -9.04
N VAL A 392 -12.09 17.31 -8.87
CA VAL A 392 -11.06 17.60 -9.84
C VAL A 392 -9.77 17.99 -9.11
N ARG A 393 -8.64 17.50 -9.62
CA ARG A 393 -7.29 17.87 -9.22
C ARG A 393 -6.56 18.44 -10.43
N TYR A 394 -5.78 19.48 -10.19
CA TYR A 394 -4.72 19.91 -11.10
C TYR A 394 -3.38 19.73 -10.42
N GLU A 395 -2.47 19.01 -11.08
CA GLU A 395 -1.12 18.77 -10.60
C GLU A 395 -0.11 19.29 -11.62
N HIS A 396 0.85 20.07 -11.16
CA HIS A 396 1.96 20.58 -11.97
C HIS A 396 3.27 19.98 -11.49
N ASN A 397 4.03 19.43 -12.44
CA ASN A 397 5.33 18.84 -12.20
C ASN A 397 6.41 19.60 -12.99
N SER A 398 7.54 19.90 -12.35
CA SER A 398 8.61 20.68 -12.96
C SER A 398 9.31 20.01 -14.14
N ALA A 399 9.15 18.69 -14.33
CA ALA A 399 9.79 17.95 -15.43
C ALA A 399 8.93 17.87 -16.70
N PHE A 400 7.59 17.77 -16.59
CA PHE A 400 6.71 17.50 -17.74
C PHE A 400 5.42 18.35 -17.79
N GLY A 401 5.21 19.30 -16.84
CA GLY A 401 4.09 20.23 -16.87
C GLY A 401 2.87 19.75 -16.09
N GLY A 402 1.67 20.11 -16.54
CA GLY A 402 0.43 19.96 -15.80
C GLY A 402 -0.46 18.80 -16.24
N GLU A 403 -1.21 18.24 -15.28
CA GLU A 403 -2.17 17.15 -15.49
C GLU A 403 -3.50 17.42 -14.77
N TRP A 404 -4.63 17.24 -15.48
CA TRP A 404 -5.98 17.34 -14.92
C TRP A 404 -6.55 15.96 -14.60
N VAL A 405 -7.10 15.79 -13.39
CA VAL A 405 -7.58 14.51 -12.88
C VAL A 405 -9.03 14.65 -12.41
N PRO A 406 -10.03 14.45 -13.29
CA PRO A 406 -11.43 14.42 -12.91
C PRO A 406 -11.82 13.05 -12.34
N GLN A 407 -12.82 13.09 -11.44
CA GLN A 407 -13.52 11.92 -10.92
C GLN A 407 -14.98 12.28 -10.67
N ALA A 408 -15.90 11.37 -10.96
CA ALA A 408 -17.32 11.49 -10.62
C ALA A 408 -17.90 10.11 -10.30
N GLY A 409 -18.94 10.09 -9.48
CA GLY A 409 -19.65 8.85 -9.19
C GLY A 409 -20.96 9.09 -8.46
N ILE A 410 -21.80 8.07 -8.49
CA ILE A 410 -23.09 8.03 -7.83
C ILE A 410 -23.20 6.79 -6.94
N THR A 411 -23.94 6.92 -5.87
CA THR A 411 -24.30 5.80 -4.98
C THR A 411 -25.80 5.80 -4.78
N VAL A 412 -26.43 4.65 -4.93
CA VAL A 412 -27.88 4.47 -4.70
C VAL A 412 -28.06 3.40 -3.63
N ARG A 413 -28.76 3.75 -2.56
CA ARG A 413 -29.07 2.89 -1.41
C ARG A 413 -30.59 2.69 -1.32
N PRO A 414 -31.18 1.79 -2.12
CA PRO A 414 -32.64 1.68 -2.26
C PRO A 414 -33.31 1.17 -0.99
N TRP A 415 -32.61 0.28 -0.26
CA TRP A 415 -33.03 -0.28 1.03
C TRP A 415 -31.79 -0.54 1.90
N GLU A 416 -32.01 -0.80 3.17
CA GLU A 416 -30.96 -1.07 4.15
C GLU A 416 -30.07 -2.24 3.71
N GLY A 417 -28.76 -2.11 3.92
CA GLY A 417 -27.76 -3.11 3.56
C GLY A 417 -27.41 -3.19 2.08
N THR A 418 -28.07 -2.43 1.18
CA THR A 418 -27.80 -2.45 -0.26
C THR A 418 -27.21 -1.15 -0.74
N ALA A 419 -26.10 -1.22 -1.49
CA ALA A 419 -25.48 -0.07 -2.14
C ALA A 419 -25.09 -0.40 -3.59
N TRP A 420 -25.67 0.31 -4.54
CA TRP A 420 -25.25 0.32 -5.94
C TRP A 420 -24.34 1.53 -6.15
N LYS A 421 -23.23 1.32 -6.82
CA LYS A 421 -22.25 2.38 -7.07
C LYS A 421 -21.87 2.37 -8.54
N ALA A 422 -21.76 3.56 -9.13
CA ALA A 422 -21.18 3.73 -10.45
C ALA A 422 -20.16 4.86 -10.39
N SER A 423 -19.00 4.69 -11.01
CA SER A 423 -17.95 5.71 -11.01
C SER A 423 -17.18 5.78 -12.32
N LEU A 424 -16.66 6.98 -12.56
CA LEU A 424 -15.72 7.34 -13.61
C LEU A 424 -14.55 8.03 -12.95
N SER A 425 -13.33 7.56 -13.15
CA SER A 425 -12.15 8.15 -12.54
C SER A 425 -10.95 8.12 -13.50
N LYS A 426 -10.21 9.23 -13.55
CA LYS A 426 -8.93 9.31 -14.24
C LYS A 426 -7.80 8.94 -13.30
N GLY A 427 -6.88 8.10 -13.79
CA GLY A 427 -5.61 7.81 -13.15
C GLY A 427 -4.46 8.25 -14.02
N PHE A 428 -3.35 8.67 -13.40
CA PHE A 428 -2.14 8.99 -14.13
C PHE A 428 -0.88 8.59 -13.35
N ARG A 429 0.24 8.43 -14.08
CA ARG A 429 1.56 8.19 -13.51
C ARG A 429 2.59 9.08 -14.19
N SER A 430 3.32 9.81 -13.38
CA SER A 430 4.49 10.59 -13.79
C SER A 430 5.67 9.68 -14.15
N PRO A 431 6.45 9.98 -15.20
CA PRO A 431 7.73 9.34 -15.43
C PRO A 431 8.66 9.53 -14.22
N ASN A 432 9.40 8.51 -13.83
CA ASN A 432 10.38 8.62 -12.75
C ASN A 432 11.75 9.12 -13.28
N ILE A 433 12.66 9.48 -12.36
CA ILE A 433 13.98 10.02 -12.70
C ILE A 433 14.80 9.02 -13.53
N ARG A 434 14.70 7.72 -13.22
CA ARG A 434 15.37 6.67 -13.99
C ARG A 434 14.92 6.67 -15.45
N GLU A 435 13.62 6.76 -15.72
CA GLU A 435 13.04 6.75 -17.07
C GLU A 435 13.41 8.02 -17.86
N LEU A 436 13.48 9.17 -17.17
CA LEU A 436 13.80 10.45 -17.79
C LEU A 436 15.29 10.63 -18.07
N TYR A 437 16.17 10.25 -17.11
CA TYR A 437 17.55 10.75 -17.14
C TYR A 437 18.63 9.71 -16.88
N MET A 438 18.36 8.56 -16.22
CA MET A 438 19.41 7.78 -15.57
C MET A 438 20.11 6.80 -16.52
N PHE A 439 19.41 5.83 -17.08
CA PHE A 439 19.98 4.77 -17.91
C PHE A 439 19.23 4.64 -19.23
N MET A 440 19.93 4.23 -20.29
CA MET A 440 19.24 3.82 -21.52
C MET A 440 18.23 2.69 -21.16
N PRO A 441 16.99 2.81 -21.65
CA PRO A 441 16.47 3.65 -22.74
C PRO A 441 15.87 5.02 -22.31
N LYS A 442 16.53 5.81 -21.48
CA LYS A 442 16.06 7.11 -20.97
C LYS A 442 15.52 8.07 -22.05
N ASN A 443 14.54 8.91 -21.65
CA ASN A 443 14.01 9.97 -22.49
C ASN A 443 13.49 11.15 -21.65
N PRO A 444 14.14 12.33 -21.71
CA PRO A 444 13.69 13.52 -20.97
C PRO A 444 12.34 14.09 -21.43
N ASP A 445 11.88 13.74 -22.63
CA ASP A 445 10.66 14.28 -23.25
C ASP A 445 9.41 13.46 -22.92
N LEU A 446 9.51 12.50 -21.98
CA LEU A 446 8.36 11.67 -21.56
C LEU A 446 7.26 12.52 -20.93
N LYS A 447 6.02 12.12 -21.21
CA LYS A 447 4.79 12.66 -20.63
C LYS A 447 4.20 11.65 -19.63
N PRO A 448 3.25 12.08 -18.76
CA PRO A 448 2.52 11.16 -17.90
C PRO A 448 1.78 10.08 -18.68
N GLU A 449 1.74 8.87 -18.12
CA GLU A 449 0.83 7.82 -18.53
C GLU A 449 -0.57 8.13 -17.97
N ASN A 450 -1.62 7.82 -18.70
CA ASN A 450 -2.99 8.13 -18.36
C ASN A 450 -3.90 6.92 -18.52
N MET A 451 -4.94 6.83 -17.70
CA MET A 451 -6.04 5.89 -17.90
C MET A 451 -7.37 6.42 -17.39
N MET A 452 -8.46 5.93 -18.00
CA MET A 452 -9.83 6.10 -17.51
C MET A 452 -10.35 4.76 -16.98
N ASN A 453 -10.97 4.79 -15.81
CA ASN A 453 -11.64 3.64 -15.21
C ASN A 453 -13.14 3.90 -15.10
N TYR A 454 -13.91 2.97 -15.60
CA TYR A 454 -15.38 2.93 -15.51
C TYR A 454 -15.74 1.74 -14.63
N GLU A 455 -16.53 1.95 -13.62
CA GLU A 455 -16.86 0.93 -12.63
C GLU A 455 -18.32 0.92 -12.25
N LEU A 456 -18.87 -0.28 -12.09
CA LEU A 456 -20.18 -0.53 -11.51
C LEU A 456 -20.02 -1.57 -10.40
N SER A 457 -20.53 -1.29 -9.20
CA SER A 457 -20.49 -2.25 -8.10
C SER A 457 -21.79 -2.32 -7.33
N LEU A 458 -22.02 -3.49 -6.74
CA LEU A 458 -23.13 -3.82 -5.86
C LEU A 458 -22.57 -4.36 -4.55
N GLY A 459 -22.86 -3.68 -3.45
CA GLY A 459 -22.61 -4.15 -2.10
C GLY A 459 -23.92 -4.58 -1.43
N GLN A 460 -23.91 -5.71 -0.75
CA GLN A 460 -25.05 -6.26 -0.03
C GLN A 460 -24.64 -6.74 1.34
N THR A 461 -25.32 -6.25 2.39
CA THR A 461 -25.22 -6.71 3.76
C THR A 461 -26.52 -7.41 4.14
N LEU A 462 -26.43 -8.64 4.65
CA LEU A 462 -27.55 -9.51 5.00
C LEU A 462 -27.34 -10.11 6.38
N LEU A 463 -28.36 -10.77 6.94
CA LEU A 463 -28.30 -11.50 8.19
C LEU A 463 -27.77 -10.64 9.35
N GLU A 464 -28.33 -9.43 9.51
CA GLU A 464 -27.93 -8.48 10.55
C GLU A 464 -26.41 -8.18 10.55
N GLY A 465 -25.81 -8.09 9.33
CA GLY A 465 -24.39 -7.81 9.16
C GLY A 465 -23.48 -9.04 9.17
N ARG A 466 -24.00 -10.23 9.44
CA ARG A 466 -23.19 -11.46 9.42
C ARG A 466 -22.72 -11.86 8.01
N LEU A 467 -23.43 -11.48 6.97
CA LEU A 467 -23.08 -11.77 5.58
C LEU A 467 -22.92 -10.45 4.81
N ASN A 468 -21.71 -10.22 4.31
CA ASN A 468 -21.38 -9.09 3.45
C ASN A 468 -20.86 -9.61 2.12
N ALA A 469 -21.46 -9.19 1.03
CA ALA A 469 -21.06 -9.53 -0.33
C ALA A 469 -20.85 -8.27 -1.17
N GLU A 470 -19.87 -8.29 -2.05
CA GLU A 470 -19.62 -7.24 -3.04
C GLU A 470 -19.33 -7.86 -4.39
N LEU A 471 -19.91 -7.30 -5.44
CA LEU A 471 -19.65 -7.62 -6.84
C LEU A 471 -19.27 -6.33 -7.56
N SER A 472 -18.16 -6.33 -8.31
CA SER A 472 -17.70 -5.18 -9.08
C SER A 472 -17.39 -5.59 -10.52
N LEU A 473 -17.81 -4.74 -11.47
CA LEU A 473 -17.50 -4.81 -12.88
C LEU A 473 -16.66 -3.58 -13.22
N PHE A 474 -15.58 -3.75 -13.96
CA PHE A 474 -14.71 -2.64 -14.35
C PHE A 474 -14.28 -2.73 -15.81
N TYR A 475 -14.06 -1.55 -16.39
CA TYR A 475 -13.44 -1.35 -17.69
C TYR A 475 -12.41 -0.22 -17.58
N ILE A 476 -11.18 -0.48 -18.01
CA ILE A 476 -10.05 0.44 -17.96
C ILE A 476 -9.54 0.67 -19.38
N ASP A 477 -9.37 1.93 -19.76
CA ASP A 477 -8.76 2.37 -21.02
C ASP A 477 -7.51 3.20 -20.71
N GLY A 478 -6.33 2.66 -21.02
CA GLY A 478 -5.03 3.28 -20.75
C GLY A 478 -4.36 3.76 -22.03
N LYS A 479 -3.76 4.96 -21.96
CA LYS A 479 -3.08 5.65 -23.06
C LYS A 479 -1.75 6.24 -22.62
N ASP A 480 -0.92 6.57 -23.60
CA ASP A 480 0.40 7.18 -23.41
C ASP A 480 1.34 6.33 -22.53
N MET A 481 1.15 4.99 -22.53
CA MET A 481 1.98 4.10 -21.74
C MET A 481 3.43 4.14 -22.19
N ILE A 482 4.34 4.27 -21.23
CA ILE A 482 5.78 4.32 -21.49
C ILE A 482 6.25 2.92 -21.89
N ARG A 483 6.80 2.81 -23.10
CA ARG A 483 7.37 1.59 -23.67
C ARG A 483 8.71 1.84 -24.29
N VAL A 484 9.53 0.80 -24.38
CA VAL A 484 10.80 0.86 -25.09
C VAL A 484 10.56 0.63 -26.58
N ALA A 485 10.93 1.61 -27.40
CA ALA A 485 10.96 1.49 -28.86
C ALA A 485 12.37 1.71 -29.40
N LYS A 486 12.65 1.21 -30.61
CA LYS A 486 13.90 1.54 -31.32
C LYS A 486 13.70 2.81 -32.13
N ILE A 487 14.39 3.87 -31.77
CA ILE A 487 14.44 5.15 -32.49
C ILE A 487 15.87 5.32 -32.99
N ASP A 488 16.06 5.49 -34.28
CA ASP A 488 17.38 5.59 -34.96
C ASP A 488 18.32 4.44 -34.56
N GLY A 489 17.77 3.22 -34.44
CA GLY A 489 18.50 2.01 -34.10
C GLY A 489 18.85 1.86 -32.61
N LYS A 490 18.53 2.83 -31.74
CA LYS A 490 18.79 2.82 -30.30
C LYS A 490 17.49 2.63 -29.49
N PRO A 491 17.53 1.91 -28.37
CA PRO A 491 16.37 1.82 -27.48
C PRO A 491 16.08 3.18 -26.82
N LYS A 492 14.82 3.62 -26.85
CA LYS A 492 14.33 4.86 -26.21
C LYS A 492 12.96 4.63 -25.58
N ASN A 493 12.73 5.16 -24.38
CA ASN A 493 11.40 5.19 -23.78
C ASN A 493 10.50 6.17 -24.54
N VAL A 494 9.28 5.78 -24.89
CA VAL A 494 8.30 6.60 -25.61
C VAL A 494 6.89 6.37 -25.10
N ASN A 495 6.03 7.39 -25.17
CA ASN A 495 4.62 7.32 -24.79
C ASN A 495 3.75 6.82 -25.95
N THR A 496 3.81 5.55 -26.29
CA THR A 496 3.10 4.96 -27.44
C THR A 496 2.24 3.75 -27.07
N GLY A 497 2.27 3.33 -25.81
CA GLY A 497 1.50 2.17 -25.36
C GLY A 497 0.05 2.51 -25.10
N GLU A 498 -0.85 1.60 -25.46
CA GLU A 498 -2.25 1.60 -25.13
C GLU A 498 -2.64 0.24 -24.58
N PHE A 499 -3.63 0.18 -23.69
CA PHE A 499 -4.19 -1.07 -23.21
C PHE A 499 -5.65 -0.92 -22.79
N THR A 500 -6.41 -2.01 -22.86
CA THR A 500 -7.73 -2.12 -22.25
C THR A 500 -7.78 -3.33 -21.33
N ASN A 501 -8.21 -3.10 -20.10
CA ASN A 501 -8.45 -4.15 -19.12
C ASN A 501 -9.93 -4.14 -18.74
N LYS A 502 -10.53 -5.32 -18.60
CA LYS A 502 -11.91 -5.46 -18.10
C LYS A 502 -12.04 -6.71 -17.25
N GLY A 503 -12.93 -6.67 -16.29
CA GLY A 503 -13.05 -7.82 -15.42
C GLY A 503 -14.20 -7.75 -14.43
N ILE A 504 -14.23 -8.80 -13.62
CA ILE A 504 -15.24 -9.02 -12.57
C ILE A 504 -14.49 -9.34 -11.28
N GLU A 505 -14.92 -8.74 -10.19
CA GLU A 505 -14.43 -9.03 -8.84
C GLU A 505 -15.61 -9.33 -7.93
N ALA A 506 -15.48 -10.36 -7.11
CA ALA A 506 -16.46 -10.72 -6.10
C ALA A 506 -15.76 -10.98 -4.76
N GLU A 507 -16.40 -10.56 -3.67
CA GLU A 507 -15.93 -10.79 -2.31
C GLU A 507 -17.13 -11.16 -1.43
N VAL A 508 -16.95 -12.16 -0.55
CA VAL A 508 -17.96 -12.56 0.44
C VAL A 508 -17.27 -12.76 1.79
N ASN A 509 -17.81 -12.11 2.82
CA ASN A 509 -17.44 -12.30 4.22
C ASN A 509 -18.68 -12.82 4.97
N TYR A 510 -18.58 -13.98 5.60
CA TYR A 510 -19.70 -14.61 6.29
C TYR A 510 -19.31 -15.08 7.69
N GLN A 511 -19.92 -14.47 8.72
CA GLN A 511 -19.87 -14.97 10.10
C GLN A 511 -20.97 -16.01 10.29
N ILE A 512 -20.64 -17.28 10.03
CA ILE A 512 -21.58 -18.41 10.05
C ILE A 512 -22.09 -18.64 11.47
N LEU A 513 -21.16 -18.71 12.43
CA LEU A 513 -21.40 -18.78 13.87
C LEU A 513 -20.48 -17.75 14.56
N ASP A 514 -20.70 -17.45 15.82
CA ASP A 514 -19.85 -16.50 16.57
C ASP A 514 -18.37 -16.93 16.63
N ASN A 515 -18.10 -18.22 16.46
CA ASN A 515 -16.77 -18.82 16.44
C ASN A 515 -16.36 -19.42 15.09
N LEU A 516 -17.16 -19.23 14.02
CA LEU A 516 -16.88 -19.75 12.68
C LEU A 516 -17.12 -18.66 11.62
N SER A 517 -16.06 -18.22 10.98
CA SER A 517 -16.11 -17.26 9.87
C SER A 517 -15.56 -17.86 8.58
N PHE A 518 -16.11 -17.40 7.46
CA PHE A 518 -15.69 -17.75 6.11
C PHE A 518 -15.48 -16.46 5.32
N HIS A 519 -14.38 -16.41 4.56
CA HIS A 519 -14.07 -15.33 3.62
C HIS A 519 -13.67 -15.93 2.28
N THR A 520 -14.20 -15.39 1.20
CA THR A 520 -13.78 -15.78 -0.16
C THR A 520 -13.76 -14.57 -1.06
N ASN A 521 -12.83 -14.57 -2.00
CA ASN A 521 -12.78 -13.60 -3.07
C ASN A 521 -12.41 -14.26 -4.41
N TYR A 522 -12.89 -13.66 -5.47
CA TYR A 522 -12.59 -14.08 -6.84
C TYR A 522 -12.37 -12.86 -7.72
N SER A 523 -11.42 -12.92 -8.63
CA SER A 523 -11.25 -11.94 -9.70
C SER A 523 -11.01 -12.63 -11.04
N PHE A 524 -11.65 -12.07 -12.07
CA PHE A 524 -11.40 -12.36 -13.47
C PHE A 524 -10.88 -11.12 -14.16
N LEU A 525 -9.79 -11.23 -14.89
CA LEU A 525 -9.14 -10.16 -15.63
C LEU A 525 -8.93 -10.56 -17.09
N HIS A 526 -9.43 -9.73 -18.02
CA HIS A 526 -9.09 -9.77 -19.43
C HIS A 526 -8.26 -8.54 -19.79
N GLN A 527 -7.09 -8.76 -20.36
CA GLN A 527 -6.16 -7.72 -20.80
C GLN A 527 -5.99 -7.79 -22.31
N SER A 528 -6.07 -6.63 -23.01
CA SER A 528 -5.71 -6.55 -24.44
C SER A 528 -4.21 -6.67 -24.64
N ASP A 529 -3.43 -6.22 -23.64
CA ASP A 529 -1.98 -6.24 -23.60
C ASP A 529 -1.53 -6.84 -22.26
N PRO A 530 -1.31 -8.15 -22.19
CA PRO A 530 -0.96 -8.84 -20.96
C PRO A 530 0.36 -8.37 -20.37
N ILE A 531 0.45 -8.39 -19.04
CA ILE A 531 1.68 -8.11 -18.29
C ILE A 531 2.00 -9.25 -17.33
N ALA A 532 3.28 -9.40 -16.99
CA ALA A 532 3.72 -10.34 -15.96
C ALA A 532 3.16 -9.94 -14.58
N GLY A 533 2.88 -10.94 -13.74
CA GLY A 533 2.39 -10.71 -12.38
C GLY A 533 0.92 -10.25 -12.29
N ALA A 534 0.12 -10.45 -13.34
CA ALA A 534 -1.31 -10.15 -13.36
C ALA A 534 -2.10 -11.39 -13.81
N PRO A 535 -2.57 -12.25 -12.89
CA PRO A 535 -3.27 -13.48 -13.21
C PRO A 535 -4.62 -13.23 -13.87
N LYS A 536 -4.99 -14.10 -14.81
CA LYS A 536 -6.29 -14.07 -15.48
C LYS A 536 -7.43 -14.42 -14.52
N HIS A 537 -7.23 -15.39 -13.64
CA HIS A 537 -8.16 -15.75 -12.57
C HIS A 537 -7.40 -15.89 -11.27
N LYS A 538 -7.95 -15.30 -10.24
CA LYS A 538 -7.48 -15.46 -8.86
C LYS A 538 -8.67 -15.82 -7.99
N PHE A 539 -8.53 -16.87 -7.20
CA PHE A 539 -9.51 -17.33 -6.23
C PHE A 539 -8.84 -17.50 -4.87
N TYR A 540 -9.49 -17.05 -3.82
CA TYR A 540 -9.12 -17.28 -2.43
C TYR A 540 -10.33 -17.71 -1.62
N ALA A 541 -10.14 -18.69 -0.73
CA ALA A 541 -11.12 -19.09 0.27
C ALA A 541 -10.41 -19.35 1.60
N GLY A 542 -10.89 -18.74 2.67
CA GLY A 542 -10.35 -18.88 4.01
C GLY A 542 -11.45 -19.14 5.03
N THR A 543 -11.17 -19.98 6.01
CA THR A 543 -12.06 -20.29 7.13
C THR A 543 -11.30 -20.15 8.43
N THR A 544 -11.93 -19.50 9.41
CA THR A 544 -11.44 -19.43 10.79
C THR A 544 -12.47 -20.07 11.71
N TYR A 545 -12.05 -21.08 12.47
CA TYR A 545 -12.87 -21.75 13.48
C TYR A 545 -12.19 -21.68 14.84
N SER A 546 -12.86 -21.08 15.83
CA SER A 546 -12.30 -20.81 17.16
C SER A 546 -13.10 -21.47 18.29
N PRO A 547 -13.06 -22.83 18.42
CA PRO A 547 -13.73 -23.55 19.53
C PRO A 547 -12.93 -23.39 20.83
N GLY A 548 -13.49 -22.66 21.78
CA GLY A 548 -12.89 -22.47 23.11
C GLY A 548 -11.51 -21.79 23.02
N ARG A 549 -10.45 -22.50 23.39
CA ARG A 549 -9.07 -21.99 23.40
C ARG A 549 -8.28 -22.26 22.12
N PHE A 550 -8.82 -23.10 21.24
CA PHE A 550 -8.20 -23.36 19.94
C PHE A 550 -8.67 -22.36 18.89
N THR A 551 -7.81 -22.08 17.92
CA THR A 551 -8.17 -21.41 16.67
C THR A 551 -7.52 -22.17 15.51
N PHE A 552 -8.35 -22.54 14.53
CA PHE A 552 -7.96 -23.20 13.29
C PHE A 552 -8.20 -22.23 12.14
N ASN A 553 -7.16 -21.97 11.36
CA ASN A 553 -7.27 -21.23 10.11
C ASN A 553 -6.90 -22.17 8.97
N LEU A 554 -7.71 -22.20 7.93
CA LEU A 554 -7.46 -22.90 6.68
C LEU A 554 -7.67 -21.93 5.55
N ALA A 555 -6.73 -21.87 4.61
CA ALA A 555 -6.80 -21.02 3.43
C ALA A 555 -6.40 -21.78 2.18
N LEU A 556 -7.07 -21.49 1.08
CA LEU A 556 -6.78 -22.01 -0.25
C LEU A 556 -6.67 -20.82 -1.20
N GLN A 557 -5.60 -20.79 -2.00
CA GLN A 557 -5.42 -19.82 -3.08
C GLN A 557 -5.19 -20.56 -4.39
N SER A 558 -5.93 -20.18 -5.43
CA SER A 558 -5.79 -20.71 -6.79
C SER A 558 -5.54 -19.56 -7.76
N ILE A 559 -4.50 -19.68 -8.56
CA ILE A 559 -4.08 -18.73 -9.57
C ILE A 559 -4.05 -19.42 -10.92
N PHE A 560 -4.65 -18.81 -11.94
CA PHE A 560 -4.65 -19.34 -13.29
C PHE A 560 -4.33 -18.26 -14.32
N GLY A 561 -3.56 -18.66 -15.34
CA GLY A 561 -3.18 -17.78 -16.44
C GLY A 561 -2.24 -16.63 -16.01
N LEU A 562 -1.36 -16.89 -15.06
CA LEU A 562 -0.33 -15.95 -14.62
C LEU A 562 0.84 -15.98 -15.60
N TYR A 563 1.16 -14.85 -16.23
CA TYR A 563 2.42 -14.69 -16.94
C TYR A 563 3.56 -14.42 -15.96
N THR A 564 4.63 -15.20 -16.08
CA THR A 564 5.78 -15.18 -15.14
C THR A 564 7.01 -14.47 -15.70
N ASP A 565 7.04 -14.18 -17.01
CA ASP A 565 8.10 -13.49 -17.73
C ASP A 565 7.57 -12.17 -18.34
N GLU A 566 8.44 -11.17 -18.48
CA GLU A 566 8.10 -9.85 -19.04
C GLU A 566 7.61 -9.91 -20.50
N ALA A 567 8.05 -10.92 -21.27
CA ALA A 567 7.62 -11.12 -22.64
C ALA A 567 6.25 -11.80 -22.75
N CYS A 568 5.65 -12.19 -21.62
CA CYS A 568 4.35 -12.88 -21.55
C CYS A 568 4.27 -14.15 -22.40
N THR A 569 5.36 -14.93 -22.43
CA THR A 569 5.47 -16.19 -23.16
C THR A 569 5.26 -17.42 -22.28
N LYS A 570 5.51 -17.30 -20.98
CA LYS A 570 5.41 -18.39 -20.01
C LYS A 570 4.24 -18.16 -19.07
N LYS A 571 3.38 -19.17 -18.94
CA LYS A 571 2.21 -19.15 -18.06
C LYS A 571 2.38 -20.15 -16.93
N GLU A 572 1.83 -19.79 -15.78
CA GLU A 572 1.76 -20.64 -14.59
C GLU A 572 0.35 -20.69 -14.06
N ASP A 573 -0.08 -21.90 -13.66
CA ASP A 573 -1.33 -22.18 -12.96
C ASP A 573 -0.98 -22.96 -11.69
N TYR A 574 -1.47 -22.54 -10.54
CA TYR A 574 -1.20 -23.24 -9.29
C TYR A 574 -2.32 -23.07 -8.26
N THR A 575 -2.36 -24.03 -7.34
CA THR A 575 -3.19 -23.97 -6.14
C THR A 575 -2.34 -24.35 -4.94
N VAL A 576 -2.41 -23.52 -3.90
CA VAL A 576 -1.72 -23.72 -2.62
C VAL A 576 -2.72 -23.71 -1.48
N MET A 577 -2.42 -24.51 -0.46
CA MET A 577 -3.21 -24.60 0.77
C MET A 577 -2.31 -24.24 1.95
N ASN A 578 -2.79 -23.33 2.80
CA ASN A 578 -2.14 -22.88 4.01
C ASN A 578 -3.02 -23.22 5.21
N ALA A 579 -2.42 -23.58 6.34
CA ALA A 579 -3.16 -23.84 7.57
C ALA A 579 -2.38 -23.33 8.79
N LYS A 580 -3.12 -22.91 9.83
CA LYS A 580 -2.55 -22.53 11.12
C LYS A 580 -3.45 -23.06 12.24
N VAL A 581 -2.81 -23.58 13.28
CA VAL A 581 -3.48 -23.98 14.52
C VAL A 581 -2.83 -23.21 15.65
N SER A 582 -3.64 -22.60 16.49
CA SER A 582 -3.19 -21.90 17.69
C SER A 582 -3.97 -22.34 18.93
N TYR A 583 -3.30 -22.32 20.08
CA TYR A 583 -3.88 -22.57 21.38
C TYR A 583 -3.61 -21.39 22.30
N HIS A 584 -4.67 -20.86 22.93
CA HIS A 584 -4.61 -19.71 23.81
C HIS A 584 -4.52 -20.12 25.30
N PHE A 585 -3.50 -19.56 25.96
CA PHE A 585 -3.34 -19.61 27.43
C PHE A 585 -3.55 -18.19 27.97
N GLY A 586 -4.64 -17.96 28.65
CA GLY A 586 -4.88 -16.65 29.25
C GLY A 586 -6.33 -16.42 29.67
N PRO A 587 -6.58 -15.32 30.40
CA PRO A 587 -7.92 -14.99 30.89
C PRO A 587 -8.83 -14.45 29.79
N THR A 588 -8.29 -13.75 28.76
CA THR A 588 -9.03 -13.20 27.63
C THR A 588 -8.24 -13.38 26.36
N LYS A 589 -8.90 -13.29 25.17
CA LYS A 589 -8.21 -13.35 23.87
C LYS A 589 -7.15 -12.25 23.70
N GLU A 590 -7.27 -11.15 24.44
CA GLU A 590 -6.39 -9.98 24.34
C GLU A 590 -5.19 -10.03 25.27
N LYS A 591 -5.25 -10.84 26.36
CA LYS A 591 -4.19 -11.00 27.36
C LYS A 591 -3.88 -12.47 27.56
N GLY A 592 -2.63 -12.84 27.41
CA GLY A 592 -2.16 -14.21 27.57
C GLY A 592 -1.09 -14.57 26.55
N MET A 593 -0.95 -15.88 26.34
CA MET A 593 0.03 -16.46 25.44
C MET A 593 -0.68 -17.34 24.41
N ASN A 594 -0.30 -17.19 23.13
CA ASN A 594 -0.73 -18.12 22.08
C ASN A 594 0.48 -18.93 21.62
N LEU A 595 0.34 -20.26 21.66
CA LEU A 595 1.23 -21.15 20.93
C LEU A 595 0.60 -21.47 19.59
N PHE A 596 1.38 -21.45 18.52
CA PHE A 596 0.85 -21.79 17.21
C PHE A 596 1.86 -22.54 16.34
N VAL A 597 1.31 -23.28 15.38
CA VAL A 597 2.03 -23.87 14.26
C VAL A 597 1.29 -23.48 13.00
N LYS A 598 2.04 -23.00 12.00
CA LYS A 598 1.50 -22.73 10.66
C LYS A 598 2.28 -23.51 9.61
N GLY A 599 1.58 -23.92 8.56
CA GLY A 599 2.16 -24.53 7.37
C GLY A 599 1.67 -23.80 6.13
N GLU A 600 2.58 -23.56 5.21
CA GLU A 600 2.30 -22.94 3.91
C GLU A 600 2.59 -23.91 2.80
N ASN A 601 1.84 -23.78 1.70
CA ASN A 601 1.91 -24.69 0.56
C ASN A 601 1.90 -26.17 0.99
N LEU A 602 0.95 -26.55 1.86
CA LEU A 602 0.84 -27.90 2.41
C LEU A 602 0.60 -28.96 1.33
N THR A 603 0.14 -28.56 0.16
CA THR A 603 0.02 -29.42 -1.04
C THR A 603 1.36 -29.73 -1.69
N ALA A 604 2.46 -29.09 -1.23
CA ALA A 604 3.80 -29.16 -1.82
C ALA A 604 3.82 -28.88 -3.34
N THR A 605 2.90 -28.04 -3.80
CA THR A 605 2.78 -27.61 -5.19
C THR A 605 4.07 -26.94 -5.65
N ARG A 606 4.55 -27.31 -6.82
CA ARG A 606 5.69 -26.64 -7.46
C ARG A 606 5.16 -25.56 -8.38
N TYR A 607 5.58 -24.33 -8.18
CA TYR A 607 5.15 -23.19 -9.00
C TYR A 607 6.20 -22.08 -8.99
N THR A 608 6.06 -21.16 -9.93
CA THR A 608 6.85 -19.95 -10.05
C THR A 608 5.93 -18.73 -10.17
N ILE A 609 6.30 -17.63 -9.55
CA ILE A 609 5.64 -16.33 -9.76
C ILE A 609 6.46 -15.47 -10.73
N ASN A 610 7.79 -15.56 -10.63
CA ASN A 610 8.73 -14.96 -11.57
C ASN A 610 9.54 -16.07 -12.25
N ASP A 611 9.64 -16.04 -13.57
CA ASP A 611 10.35 -17.05 -14.35
C ASP A 611 11.76 -17.31 -13.83
N GLY A 612 12.09 -18.60 -13.66
CA GLY A 612 13.38 -19.04 -13.13
C GLY A 612 13.55 -18.92 -11.61
N PHE A 613 12.51 -18.46 -10.88
CA PHE A 613 12.51 -18.35 -9.42
C PHE A 613 11.44 -19.28 -8.82
N PRO A 614 11.74 -20.57 -8.65
CA PRO A 614 10.79 -21.51 -8.07
C PRO A 614 10.47 -21.12 -6.62
N MET A 615 9.19 -21.17 -6.29
CA MET A 615 8.70 -20.96 -4.93
C MET A 615 9.02 -22.15 -4.03
N PRO A 616 9.13 -21.97 -2.70
CA PRO A 616 9.35 -23.07 -1.77
C PRO A 616 8.18 -24.06 -1.83
N LYS A 617 8.49 -25.34 -1.65
CA LYS A 617 7.49 -26.38 -1.37
C LYS A 617 6.89 -26.13 0.03
N ALA A 618 6.25 -27.15 0.59
CA ALA A 618 5.69 -27.05 1.93
C ALA A 618 6.71 -26.52 2.95
N THR A 619 6.29 -25.50 3.70
CA THR A 619 7.05 -24.91 4.81
C THR A 619 6.26 -24.99 6.10
N VAL A 620 6.97 -25.07 7.21
CA VAL A 620 6.36 -25.12 8.54
C VAL A 620 7.06 -24.10 9.43
N MET A 621 6.28 -23.44 10.28
CA MET A 621 6.76 -22.47 11.26
C MET A 621 5.97 -22.61 12.55
N GLY A 622 6.66 -22.64 13.70
CA GLY A 622 6.07 -22.57 15.02
C GLY A 622 6.37 -21.24 15.70
N GLY A 623 5.51 -20.83 16.63
CA GLY A 623 5.73 -19.58 17.31
C GLY A 623 4.92 -19.40 18.60
N ILE A 624 5.31 -18.36 19.32
CA ILE A 624 4.69 -17.92 20.55
C ILE A 624 4.36 -16.42 20.42
N ASP A 625 3.11 -16.07 20.70
CA ASP A 625 2.66 -14.69 20.88
C ASP A 625 2.32 -14.47 22.36
N ILE A 626 2.81 -13.39 22.95
CA ILE A 626 2.50 -13.00 24.33
C ILE A 626 1.93 -11.57 24.31
N ALA A 627 0.83 -11.36 25.05
CA ALA A 627 0.21 -10.04 25.22
C ALA A 627 -0.16 -9.81 26.70
N PHE A 628 0.20 -8.63 27.24
CA PHE A 628 -0.07 -8.24 28.64
C PHE A 628 -0.22 -6.74 28.83
#